data_da0cd7360fcf13ef871517d548909532
#
_entry.id   da0cd7360fcf13ef871517d548909532
#
_cell.length_a   1.000
_cell.length_b   1.000
_cell.length_c   1.000
_cell.angle_alpha   90.00
_cell.angle_beta   90.00
_cell.angle_gamma   90.00
#
_symmetry.space_group_name_H-M   'P 1'
#
loop_
_entity.id
_entity.type
_entity.pdbx_description
1 polymer ?
#
loop_
_entity_poly.entity_id
_entity_poly.type
_entity_poly.pdbx_seq_one_letter_code
_entity_poly.pdbx_strand_id
1 'polypeptide(L)'
;MKKFKFTLLAFMAAMMAISFTACSDDDPTPTPDPGINEGDYHFDLFVTVGKHGGMSSKNTTIVTSTSTLTADRGVITVEGVGSELGDYSMESISKGKYYYQIPGSADRFVKYQIKNNKIDVIAERPFKTNTYKVRAYTHAWIDDNTLVIISTNGDKDKVLYTKLKADDLTILDEGEVTIPAPTDWKKLTSSGILTYRKSDNKLYYFYYWKEKAGQTVASEQEPNFHAAIINPSTMKVEKDIISPVEGEMAGSAYGELMQDCVAYDEAGNLYLACFHEEASGLEKGMLLRIKAGETEFDTSYNCLLYTSD
;
A
#
# COMPACT_ATOMS: atom_id res chain seq x y z
N MET A 1 -11.85 23.99 15.44
CA MET A 1 -11.56 23.32 14.14
C MET A 1 -10.26 23.76 13.41
N LYS A 2 -9.56 24.84 13.78
CA LYS A 2 -8.27 25.24 13.16
C LYS A 2 -7.03 24.59 13.80
N LYS A 3 -7.12 24.07 15.02
CA LYS A 3 -5.97 23.44 15.74
C LYS A 3 -5.71 21.96 15.36
N PHE A 4 -6.74 21.25 14.88
CA PHE A 4 -6.65 19.82 14.55
C PHE A 4 -5.77 19.52 13.31
N LYS A 5 -5.77 20.43 12.31
CA LYS A 5 -4.97 20.24 11.08
C LYS A 5 -3.46 20.37 11.30
N PHE A 6 -3.04 21.08 12.33
CA PHE A 6 -1.61 21.28 12.62
C PHE A 6 -1.01 20.10 13.39
N THR A 7 -1.81 19.44 14.21
CA THR A 7 -1.37 18.28 15.01
C THR A 7 -1.17 17.05 14.17
N LEU A 8 -2.04 16.82 13.15
CA LEU A 8 -1.92 15.69 12.23
C LEU A 8 -0.66 15.79 11.34
N LEU A 9 -0.31 17.02 10.91
CA LEU A 9 0.91 17.25 10.11
C LEU A 9 2.19 17.02 10.94
N ALA A 10 2.16 17.40 12.22
CA ALA A 10 3.27 17.19 13.14
C ALA A 10 3.44 15.70 13.50
N PHE A 11 2.37 14.91 13.51
CA PHE A 11 2.41 13.49 13.79
C PHE A 11 2.95 12.68 12.60
N MET A 12 2.61 13.04 11.36
CA MET A 12 3.23 12.44 10.16
C MET A 12 4.72 12.76 10.06
N ALA A 13 5.13 13.99 10.40
CA ALA A 13 6.54 14.36 10.44
C ALA A 13 7.31 13.63 11.56
N ALA A 14 6.66 13.32 12.68
CA ALA A 14 7.26 12.57 13.77
C ALA A 14 7.39 11.07 13.47
N MET A 15 6.46 10.46 12.73
CA MET A 15 6.59 9.05 12.30
C MET A 15 7.69 8.86 11.26
N MET A 16 7.90 9.81 10.35
CA MET A 16 9.06 9.77 9.44
C MET A 16 10.41 9.91 10.17
N ALA A 17 10.45 10.59 11.34
CA ALA A 17 11.66 10.71 12.13
C ALA A 17 11.99 9.46 12.97
N ILE A 18 10.99 8.62 13.29
CA ILE A 18 11.19 7.42 14.11
C ILE A 18 11.76 6.24 13.30
N SER A 19 11.53 6.20 11.98
CA SER A 19 12.10 5.16 11.12
C SER A 19 13.62 5.28 10.90
N PHE A 20 14.26 6.35 11.36
CA PHE A 20 15.71 6.54 11.23
C PHE A 20 16.52 6.32 12.51
N THR A 21 15.90 5.98 13.64
CA THR A 21 16.62 5.83 14.93
C THR A 21 16.72 4.40 15.44
N ALA A 22 16.43 3.39 14.63
CA ALA A 22 16.59 1.98 14.98
C ALA A 22 17.82 1.35 14.31
N CYS A 23 18.93 2.07 14.23
CA CYS A 23 20.24 1.43 13.99
C CYS A 23 21.01 1.44 15.30
N SER A 24 21.11 0.29 15.95
CA SER A 24 22.17 0.02 16.94
C SER A 24 23.51 -0.02 16.22
N ASP A 25 24.56 0.48 16.84
CA ASP A 25 25.91 0.63 16.29
C ASP A 25 26.64 -0.66 15.89
N ASP A 26 25.95 -1.81 15.85
CA ASP A 26 26.51 -3.12 15.54
C ASP A 26 25.96 -3.78 14.25
N ASP A 27 25.12 -3.07 13.47
CA ASP A 27 24.71 -3.61 12.17
C ASP A 27 25.82 -3.36 11.13
N PRO A 28 26.28 -4.39 10.40
CA PRO A 28 27.28 -4.18 9.35
C PRO A 28 26.70 -3.20 8.34
N THR A 29 27.38 -2.08 8.17
CA THR A 29 27.06 -1.06 7.17
C THR A 29 26.64 -1.75 5.88
N PRO A 30 25.42 -1.55 5.35
CA PRO A 30 25.01 -2.19 4.11
C PRO A 30 26.07 -1.88 3.07
N THR A 31 26.67 -2.91 2.50
CA THR A 31 27.63 -2.73 1.41
C THR A 31 26.86 -2.03 0.29
N PRO A 32 27.30 -0.86 -0.19
CA PRO A 32 26.64 -0.19 -1.30
C PRO A 32 26.53 -1.16 -2.48
N ASP A 33 25.38 -1.23 -3.10
CA ASP A 33 25.21 -1.96 -4.35
C ASP A 33 26.29 -1.49 -5.32
N PRO A 34 27.19 -2.38 -5.83
CA PRO A 34 28.34 -1.98 -6.64
C PRO A 34 28.00 -1.26 -7.94
N GLY A 35 26.73 -0.98 -8.20
CA GLY A 35 26.24 -0.21 -9.35
C GLY A 35 25.77 1.22 -9.02
N ILE A 36 25.77 1.67 -7.76
CA ILE A 36 25.24 2.98 -7.39
C ILE A 36 26.36 3.87 -6.85
N ASN A 37 26.65 4.96 -7.54
CA ASN A 37 27.51 6.02 -7.01
C ASN A 37 26.77 6.78 -5.92
N GLU A 38 27.42 7.11 -4.81
CA GLU A 38 26.80 7.89 -3.70
C GLU A 38 26.17 9.21 -4.16
N GLY A 39 26.61 9.77 -5.28
CA GLY A 39 26.04 10.99 -5.88
C GLY A 39 24.71 10.81 -6.62
N ASP A 40 24.23 9.56 -6.80
CA ASP A 40 22.97 9.27 -7.48
C ASP A 40 21.75 9.23 -6.54
N TYR A 41 21.96 9.33 -5.22
CA TYR A 41 20.87 9.37 -4.26
C TYR A 41 20.18 10.73 -4.26
N HIS A 42 18.86 10.70 -4.38
CA HIS A 42 18.02 11.89 -4.28
C HIS A 42 16.68 11.53 -3.64
N PHE A 43 15.98 12.56 -3.19
CA PHE A 43 14.61 12.44 -2.69
C PHE A 43 13.66 13.02 -3.75
N ASP A 44 12.63 12.27 -4.08
CA ASP A 44 11.57 12.73 -4.96
C ASP A 44 10.41 13.26 -4.10
N LEU A 45 10.09 14.53 -4.32
CA LEU A 45 9.02 15.22 -3.62
C LEU A 45 7.82 15.35 -4.53
N PHE A 46 6.72 14.74 -4.14
CA PHE A 46 5.45 14.82 -4.84
C PHE A 46 4.56 15.85 -4.14
N VAL A 47 4.24 16.92 -4.84
CA VAL A 47 3.44 18.02 -4.31
C VAL A 47 2.15 18.14 -5.11
N THR A 48 1.03 17.91 -4.46
CA THR A 48 -0.28 18.10 -5.10
C THR A 48 -0.77 19.51 -4.84
N VAL A 49 -0.97 20.26 -5.92
CA VAL A 49 -1.52 21.61 -5.92
C VAL A 49 -2.91 21.61 -6.53
N GLY A 50 -3.84 22.33 -5.93
CA GLY A 50 -5.21 22.38 -6.41
C GLY A 50 -6.10 23.29 -5.59
N LYS A 51 -7.33 23.50 -6.05
CA LYS A 51 -8.32 24.27 -5.32
C LYS A 51 -8.75 23.55 -4.04
N HIS A 52 -8.79 24.32 -2.98
CA HIS A 52 -9.22 23.93 -1.64
C HIS A 52 -10.43 22.99 -1.65
N GLY A 53 -10.32 21.82 -1.04
CA GLY A 53 -11.47 21.00 -0.74
C GLY A 53 -11.55 19.62 -1.38
N GLY A 54 -10.47 18.87 -1.39
CA GLY A 54 -10.52 17.44 -1.65
C GLY A 54 -9.79 16.97 -2.90
N MET A 55 -9.82 15.65 -3.12
CA MET A 55 -9.28 14.97 -4.29
C MET A 55 -10.14 15.29 -5.53
N SER A 56 -10.03 16.52 -6.03
CA SER A 56 -10.74 16.98 -7.21
C SER A 56 -9.94 16.65 -8.45
N SER A 57 -10.63 16.35 -9.54
CA SER A 57 -10.08 16.18 -10.89
C SER A 57 -9.31 17.40 -11.44
N LYS A 58 -9.21 18.48 -10.64
CA LYS A 58 -8.47 19.71 -10.95
C LYS A 58 -7.17 19.85 -10.18
N ASN A 59 -6.78 18.84 -9.42
CA ASN A 59 -5.50 18.84 -8.73
C ASN A 59 -4.42 18.37 -9.69
N THR A 60 -3.28 19.06 -9.66
CA THR A 60 -2.08 18.68 -10.40
C THR A 60 -1.03 18.22 -9.39
N THR A 61 -0.46 17.06 -9.58
CA THR A 61 0.70 16.61 -8.81
C THR A 61 1.97 16.90 -9.60
N ILE A 62 2.89 17.57 -8.95
CA ILE A 62 4.20 17.95 -9.49
C ILE A 62 5.26 17.15 -8.73
N VAL A 63 6.23 16.60 -9.44
CA VAL A 63 7.41 15.99 -8.84
C VAL A 63 8.63 16.86 -9.03
N THR A 64 9.43 16.98 -7.98
CA THR A 64 10.77 17.58 -8.02
C THR A 64 11.72 16.74 -7.18
N SER A 65 12.99 16.68 -7.56
CA SER A 65 14.00 15.91 -6.84
C SER A 65 14.98 16.82 -6.10
N THR A 66 15.49 16.36 -4.97
CA THR A 66 16.51 17.04 -4.17
C THR A 66 17.52 16.04 -3.63
N SER A 67 18.78 16.45 -3.54
CA SER A 67 19.84 15.60 -2.96
C SER A 67 19.82 15.54 -1.43
N THR A 68 19.09 16.42 -0.77
CA THR A 68 19.03 16.50 0.69
C THR A 68 17.71 17.09 1.18
N LEU A 69 17.27 16.67 2.36
CA LEU A 69 16.12 17.21 3.09
C LEU A 69 16.53 17.94 4.36
N THR A 70 17.81 18.27 4.53
CA THR A 70 18.30 18.97 5.72
C THR A 70 17.83 20.44 5.76
N ALA A 71 17.66 20.98 6.96
CA ALA A 71 17.10 22.32 7.16
C ALA A 71 17.96 23.46 6.55
N ASP A 72 19.25 23.27 6.43
CA ASP A 72 20.20 24.21 5.84
C ASP A 72 20.09 24.34 4.32
N ARG A 73 19.40 23.39 3.66
CA ARG A 73 19.11 23.48 2.23
C ARG A 73 18.22 24.68 1.86
N GLY A 74 17.44 25.17 2.80
CA GLY A 74 16.47 26.25 2.57
C GLY A 74 15.18 25.77 1.89
N VAL A 75 14.50 26.70 1.21
CA VAL A 75 13.20 26.42 0.55
C VAL A 75 13.40 25.57 -0.68
N ILE A 76 12.62 24.49 -0.77
CA ILE A 76 12.49 23.66 -1.98
C ILE A 76 11.35 24.27 -2.82
N THR A 77 11.67 24.75 -4.02
CA THR A 77 10.68 25.25 -4.95
C THR A 77 10.32 24.21 -5.99
N VAL A 78 9.05 24.16 -6.36
CA VAL A 78 8.55 23.35 -7.47
C VAL A 78 8.29 24.19 -8.71
N GLU A 79 8.22 25.52 -8.56
CA GLU A 79 7.93 26.46 -9.63
C GLU A 79 9.12 26.53 -10.62
N GLY A 80 8.83 26.24 -11.87
CA GLY A 80 9.81 26.27 -12.97
C GLY A 80 10.83 25.15 -12.97
N VAL A 81 10.84 24.25 -11.97
CA VAL A 81 11.82 23.14 -11.89
C VAL A 81 11.15 21.77 -11.79
N GLY A 82 9.95 21.69 -11.22
CA GLY A 82 9.19 20.44 -11.14
C GLY A 82 8.51 20.07 -12.46
N SER A 83 8.09 18.84 -12.58
CA SER A 83 7.30 18.34 -13.71
C SER A 83 5.97 17.79 -13.24
N GLU A 84 4.90 18.02 -14.01
CA GLU A 84 3.60 17.40 -13.76
C GLU A 84 3.67 15.89 -13.99
N LEU A 85 3.03 15.12 -13.11
CA LEU A 85 2.96 13.67 -13.25
C LEU A 85 2.06 13.21 -14.42
N GLY A 86 1.09 14.03 -14.82
CA GLY A 86 0.13 13.65 -15.86
C GLY A 86 -0.73 12.45 -15.43
N ASP A 87 -0.62 11.34 -16.15
CA ASP A 87 -1.35 10.10 -15.85
C ASP A 87 -0.76 9.29 -14.69
N TYR A 88 0.39 9.69 -14.16
CA TYR A 88 1.04 9.02 -13.04
C TYR A 88 0.54 9.59 -11.72
N SER A 89 0.59 8.76 -10.69
CA SER A 89 0.12 9.07 -9.35
C SER A 89 1.31 9.03 -8.39
N MET A 90 1.22 9.80 -7.32
CA MET A 90 2.16 9.72 -6.21
C MET A 90 2.03 8.41 -5.41
N GLU A 91 0.96 7.64 -5.64
CA GLU A 91 0.68 6.35 -5.00
C GLU A 91 1.29 5.20 -5.80
N SER A 92 2.46 5.40 -6.39
CA SER A 92 3.20 4.35 -7.09
C SER A 92 3.88 3.42 -6.09
N ILE A 93 3.98 2.15 -6.45
CA ILE A 93 4.80 1.18 -5.73
C ILE A 93 6.25 1.61 -5.87
N SER A 94 6.95 1.86 -4.77
CA SER A 94 8.34 2.28 -4.76
C SER A 94 9.28 1.14 -4.37
N LYS A 95 10.42 1.04 -5.05
CA LYS A 95 11.53 0.16 -4.65
C LYS A 95 12.86 0.72 -5.14
N GLY A 96 13.71 1.13 -4.19
CA GLY A 96 14.94 1.84 -4.50
C GLY A 96 14.66 3.12 -5.26
N LYS A 97 15.27 3.32 -6.42
CA LYS A 97 15.05 4.48 -7.28
C LYS A 97 13.91 4.31 -8.31
N TYR A 98 13.22 3.20 -8.29
CA TYR A 98 12.19 2.87 -9.27
C TYR A 98 10.80 2.94 -8.68
N TYR A 99 9.88 3.33 -9.53
CA TYR A 99 8.45 3.37 -9.29
C TYR A 99 7.74 2.43 -10.26
N TYR A 100 6.72 1.73 -9.75
CA TYR A 100 5.92 0.79 -10.52
C TYR A 100 4.46 1.17 -10.37
N GLN A 101 3.74 1.29 -11.48
CA GLN A 101 2.32 1.58 -11.42
C GLN A 101 1.58 1.22 -12.69
N ILE A 102 0.26 1.41 -12.64
CA ILE A 102 -0.65 1.39 -13.76
C ILE A 102 -1.11 2.82 -13.97
N PRO A 103 -0.67 3.52 -15.06
CA PRO A 103 -1.09 4.88 -15.34
C PRO A 103 -2.60 4.98 -15.56
N GLY A 104 -3.18 6.15 -15.27
CA GLY A 104 -4.62 6.36 -15.32
C GLY A 104 -5.27 6.13 -16.68
N SER A 105 -4.55 6.42 -17.76
CA SER A 105 -5.03 6.28 -19.14
C SER A 105 -4.51 5.02 -19.86
N ALA A 106 -3.72 4.17 -19.17
CA ALA A 106 -3.05 3.04 -19.79
C ALA A 106 -3.55 1.69 -19.28
N ASP A 107 -3.51 0.69 -20.15
CA ASP A 107 -3.83 -0.72 -19.89
C ASP A 107 -2.55 -1.57 -19.73
N ARG A 108 -1.57 -1.05 -18.99
CA ARG A 108 -0.24 -1.64 -18.86
C ARG A 108 0.38 -1.37 -17.50
N PHE A 109 1.33 -2.21 -17.13
CA PHE A 109 2.29 -1.95 -16.07
C PHE A 109 3.41 -1.05 -16.60
N VAL A 110 3.86 -0.12 -15.77
CA VAL A 110 4.96 0.78 -16.08
C VAL A 110 5.97 0.77 -14.95
N LYS A 111 7.25 0.70 -15.29
CA LYS A 111 8.39 0.95 -14.42
C LYS A 111 9.04 2.25 -14.86
N TYR A 112 9.21 3.18 -13.95
CA TYR A 112 9.85 4.46 -14.22
C TYR A 112 10.77 4.89 -13.10
N GLN A 113 11.56 5.91 -13.32
CA GLN A 113 12.32 6.65 -12.30
C GLN A 113 12.08 8.14 -12.51
N ILE A 114 12.44 8.93 -11.50
CA ILE A 114 12.52 10.38 -11.66
C ILE A 114 13.96 10.75 -11.98
N LYS A 115 14.16 11.40 -13.11
CA LYS A 115 15.48 11.83 -13.57
C LYS A 115 15.40 13.28 -14.07
N ASN A 116 16.22 14.15 -13.50
CA ASN A 116 16.20 15.57 -13.84
C ASN A 116 14.79 16.19 -13.68
N ASN A 117 14.11 15.86 -12.58
CA ASN A 117 12.73 16.27 -12.26
C ASN A 117 11.68 15.79 -13.29
N LYS A 118 11.96 14.76 -14.06
CA LYS A 118 11.05 14.23 -15.09
C LYS A 118 10.86 12.73 -14.92
N ILE A 119 9.69 12.26 -15.34
CA ILE A 119 9.43 10.83 -15.46
C ILE A 119 10.26 10.28 -16.62
N ASP A 120 11.08 9.30 -16.30
CA ASP A 120 11.90 8.54 -17.23
C ASP A 120 11.41 7.08 -17.24
N VAL A 121 10.67 6.71 -18.27
CA VAL A 121 10.07 5.37 -18.37
C VAL A 121 11.14 4.35 -18.74
N ILE A 122 11.33 3.35 -17.90
CA ILE A 122 12.33 2.30 -18.04
C ILE A 122 11.76 1.09 -18.79
N ALA A 123 10.53 0.69 -18.46
CA ALA A 123 9.85 -0.45 -19.07
C ALA A 123 8.34 -0.30 -19.03
N GLU A 124 7.68 -0.86 -20.03
CA GLU A 124 6.22 -0.97 -20.10
C GLU A 124 5.82 -2.39 -20.52
N ARG A 125 4.75 -2.88 -19.92
CA ARG A 125 4.20 -4.20 -20.24
C ARG A 125 2.67 -4.14 -20.31
N PRO A 126 2.06 -4.30 -21.50
CA PRO A 126 0.62 -4.46 -21.62
C PRO A 126 0.11 -5.67 -20.81
N PHE A 127 -1.08 -5.56 -20.30
CA PHE A 127 -1.77 -6.70 -19.67
C PHE A 127 -1.92 -7.85 -20.67
N LYS A 128 -1.89 -9.08 -20.16
CA LYS A 128 -2.27 -10.26 -20.96
C LYS A 128 -3.76 -10.53 -20.83
N THR A 129 -4.19 -10.85 -19.62
CA THR A 129 -5.55 -11.30 -19.30
C THR A 129 -6.20 -10.40 -18.27
N ASN A 130 -5.50 -10.16 -17.16
CA ASN A 130 -6.03 -9.36 -16.06
C ASN A 130 -5.79 -7.89 -16.30
N THR A 131 -6.86 -7.10 -16.20
CA THR A 131 -6.80 -5.64 -16.32
C THR A 131 -7.06 -5.00 -14.97
N TYR A 132 -6.19 -4.10 -14.56
CA TYR A 132 -6.26 -3.36 -13.32
C TYR A 132 -6.55 -1.89 -13.60
N LYS A 133 -7.23 -1.25 -12.64
CA LYS A 133 -7.41 0.19 -12.67
C LYS A 133 -6.40 0.87 -11.76
N VAL A 134 -5.99 2.07 -12.13
CA VAL A 134 -5.18 2.95 -11.28
C VAL A 134 -5.79 3.03 -9.89
N ARG A 135 -4.94 2.98 -8.84
CA ARG A 135 -5.33 3.09 -7.43
C ARG A 135 -6.28 2.00 -6.91
N ALA A 136 -6.57 0.97 -7.68
CA ALA A 136 -7.50 -0.09 -7.29
C ALA A 136 -6.80 -1.45 -7.16
N TYR A 137 -5.53 -1.45 -6.82
CA TYR A 137 -4.73 -2.65 -6.60
C TYR A 137 -3.91 -2.52 -5.31
N THR A 138 -3.52 -3.65 -4.79
CA THR A 138 -2.58 -3.80 -3.69
C THR A 138 -1.42 -4.70 -4.13
N HIS A 139 -0.30 -4.67 -3.42
CA HIS A 139 0.88 -5.40 -3.86
C HIS A 139 1.68 -6.02 -2.72
N ALA A 140 2.56 -6.95 -3.06
CA ALA A 140 3.61 -7.43 -2.17
C ALA A 140 4.85 -7.85 -2.97
N TRP A 141 6.01 -7.60 -2.39
CA TRP A 141 7.29 -8.13 -2.87
C TRP A 141 7.53 -9.48 -2.19
N ILE A 142 7.62 -10.58 -2.98
CA ILE A 142 7.92 -11.90 -2.42
C ILE A 142 9.42 -12.21 -2.43
N ASP A 143 10.18 -11.49 -3.23
CA ASP A 143 11.64 -11.43 -3.24
C ASP A 143 12.09 -10.09 -3.86
N ASP A 144 13.39 -9.93 -4.09
CA ASP A 144 13.95 -8.68 -4.59
C ASP A 144 13.51 -8.33 -6.01
N ASN A 145 13.08 -9.30 -6.79
CA ASN A 145 12.71 -9.10 -8.20
C ASN A 145 11.30 -9.58 -8.56
N THR A 146 10.54 -10.11 -7.60
CA THR A 146 9.19 -10.63 -7.88
C THR A 146 8.13 -9.81 -7.15
N LEU A 147 7.32 -9.12 -7.94
CA LEU A 147 6.19 -8.33 -7.50
C LEU A 147 4.89 -9.08 -7.76
N VAL A 148 4.04 -9.16 -6.75
CA VAL A 148 2.66 -9.67 -6.85
C VAL A 148 1.71 -8.49 -6.72
N ILE A 149 0.80 -8.35 -7.67
CA ILE A 149 -0.29 -7.35 -7.64
C ILE A 149 -1.61 -8.12 -7.54
N ILE A 150 -2.49 -7.66 -6.67
CA ILE A 150 -3.85 -8.19 -6.50
C ILE A 150 -4.85 -7.04 -6.60
N SER A 151 -5.98 -7.31 -7.23
CA SER A 151 -7.15 -6.42 -7.25
C SER A 151 -8.41 -7.24 -7.43
N THR A 152 -9.54 -6.65 -7.09
CA THR A 152 -10.83 -7.19 -7.51
C THR A 152 -11.11 -6.83 -8.97
N ASN A 153 -11.85 -7.70 -9.67
CA ASN A 153 -12.35 -7.41 -11.03
C ASN A 153 -13.31 -6.22 -11.06
N GLY A 154 -13.75 -5.83 -12.27
CA GLY A 154 -14.70 -4.72 -12.46
C GLY A 154 -16.02 -4.90 -11.72
N ASP A 155 -16.53 -6.13 -11.65
CA ASP A 155 -17.80 -6.48 -10.99
C ASP A 155 -17.66 -6.67 -9.48
N LYS A 156 -16.43 -6.64 -8.93
CA LYS A 156 -16.13 -6.83 -7.51
C LYS A 156 -16.59 -8.18 -6.93
N ASP A 157 -16.55 -9.23 -7.73
CA ASP A 157 -16.94 -10.58 -7.33
C ASP A 157 -15.81 -11.62 -7.43
N LYS A 158 -14.63 -11.19 -7.94
CA LYS A 158 -13.44 -12.02 -8.10
C LYS A 158 -12.20 -11.27 -7.68
N VAL A 159 -11.22 -11.99 -7.15
CA VAL A 159 -9.90 -11.49 -6.86
C VAL A 159 -8.94 -11.94 -7.94
N LEU A 160 -8.30 -11.01 -8.62
CA LEU A 160 -7.35 -11.27 -9.69
C LEU A 160 -5.93 -11.00 -9.20
N TYR A 161 -4.97 -11.77 -9.68
CA TYR A 161 -3.56 -11.53 -9.40
C TYR A 161 -2.71 -11.50 -10.67
N THR A 162 -1.63 -10.76 -10.63
CA THR A 162 -0.53 -10.84 -11.59
C THR A 162 0.79 -10.86 -10.85
N LYS A 163 1.62 -11.84 -11.16
CA LYS A 163 2.99 -11.97 -10.68
C LYS A 163 3.94 -11.59 -11.80
N LEU A 164 4.85 -10.67 -11.54
CA LEU A 164 5.76 -10.15 -12.56
C LEU A 164 7.19 -9.93 -12.02
N LYS A 165 8.15 -9.94 -12.94
CA LYS A 165 9.52 -9.53 -12.65
C LYS A 165 9.61 -8.02 -12.60
N ALA A 166 10.26 -7.48 -11.58
CA ALA A 166 10.47 -6.05 -11.44
C ALA A 166 11.50 -5.48 -12.43
N ASP A 167 12.43 -6.30 -12.94
CA ASP A 167 13.48 -5.83 -13.83
C ASP A 167 12.91 -5.35 -15.17
N ASP A 168 12.11 -6.20 -15.82
CA ASP A 168 11.64 -6.02 -17.19
C ASP A 168 10.10 -6.08 -17.33
N LEU A 169 9.39 -6.20 -16.21
CA LEU A 169 7.94 -6.35 -16.13
C LEU A 169 7.42 -7.62 -16.83
N THR A 170 8.25 -8.64 -17.02
CA THR A 170 7.80 -9.92 -17.57
C THR A 170 6.76 -10.54 -16.66
N ILE A 171 5.56 -10.79 -17.17
CA ILE A 171 4.49 -11.48 -16.46
C ILE A 171 4.86 -12.96 -16.32
N LEU A 172 5.08 -13.39 -15.07
CA LEU A 172 5.43 -14.76 -14.70
C LEU A 172 4.19 -15.65 -14.62
N ASP A 173 3.13 -15.12 -14.03
CA ASP A 173 1.88 -15.81 -13.81
C ASP A 173 0.75 -14.82 -13.60
N GLU A 174 -0.47 -15.16 -13.99
CA GLU A 174 -1.67 -14.38 -13.70
C GLU A 174 -2.91 -15.28 -13.69
N GLY A 175 -3.89 -14.90 -12.88
CA GLY A 175 -5.11 -15.67 -12.72
C GLY A 175 -6.04 -15.10 -11.67
N GLU A 176 -6.85 -15.99 -11.11
CA GLU A 176 -7.80 -15.70 -10.06
C GLU A 176 -7.36 -16.34 -8.73
N VAL A 177 -7.40 -15.57 -7.66
CA VAL A 177 -7.31 -16.09 -6.30
C VAL A 177 -8.72 -16.45 -5.86
N THR A 178 -8.99 -17.75 -5.77
CA THR A 178 -10.30 -18.23 -5.34
C THR A 178 -10.43 -18.08 -3.83
N ILE A 179 -11.20 -17.11 -3.39
CA ILE A 179 -11.54 -16.90 -1.98
C ILE A 179 -12.93 -17.43 -1.67
N PRO A 180 -13.20 -17.87 -0.42
CA PRO A 180 -14.53 -18.32 -0.02
C PRO A 180 -15.54 -17.19 -0.18
N ALA A 181 -16.68 -17.49 -0.82
CA ALA A 181 -17.78 -16.54 -0.98
C ALA A 181 -18.87 -16.82 0.04
N PRO A 182 -19.27 -15.86 0.86
CA PRO A 182 -20.39 -16.00 1.78
C PRO A 182 -21.72 -16.00 1.03
N THR A 183 -22.77 -16.48 1.68
CA THR A 183 -24.12 -16.53 1.08
C THR A 183 -24.79 -15.17 0.99
N ASP A 184 -24.49 -14.28 1.94
CA ASP A 184 -25.24 -13.05 2.16
C ASP A 184 -24.59 -11.83 1.49
N TRP A 185 -23.26 -11.82 1.39
CA TRP A 185 -22.49 -10.73 0.80
C TRP A 185 -22.02 -11.09 -0.60
N LYS A 186 -22.12 -10.17 -1.56
CA LYS A 186 -21.93 -10.48 -2.99
C LYS A 186 -20.78 -9.74 -3.65
N LYS A 187 -20.24 -8.72 -2.99
CA LYS A 187 -19.21 -7.85 -3.56
C LYS A 187 -18.03 -7.74 -2.62
N LEU A 188 -16.87 -7.58 -3.17
CA LEU A 188 -15.61 -7.43 -2.46
C LEU A 188 -15.24 -5.96 -2.28
N THR A 189 -14.44 -5.67 -1.27
CA THR A 189 -13.73 -4.38 -1.19
C THR A 189 -12.92 -4.14 -2.46
N SER A 190 -12.62 -2.87 -2.77
CA SER A 190 -12.04 -2.50 -4.07
C SER A 190 -10.63 -3.02 -4.28
N SER A 191 -9.78 -2.95 -3.27
CA SER A 191 -8.37 -3.34 -3.37
C SER A 191 -7.93 -4.34 -2.31
N GLY A 192 -8.37 -4.19 -1.06
CA GLY A 192 -7.82 -4.96 0.06
C GLY A 192 -6.36 -4.56 0.39
N ILE A 193 -5.71 -5.33 1.22
CA ILE A 193 -4.31 -5.14 1.60
C ILE A 193 -3.57 -6.46 1.41
N LEU A 194 -2.52 -6.45 0.58
CA LEU A 194 -1.66 -7.62 0.37
C LEU A 194 -0.33 -7.40 1.07
N THR A 195 0.14 -8.40 1.80
CA THR A 195 1.49 -8.39 2.39
C THR A 195 2.12 -9.76 2.33
N TYR A 196 3.45 -9.81 2.34
CA TYR A 196 4.22 -11.05 2.31
C TYR A 196 5.00 -11.23 3.61
N ARG A 197 4.75 -12.32 4.33
CA ARG A 197 5.51 -12.69 5.50
C ARG A 197 6.61 -13.69 5.11
N LYS A 198 7.85 -13.21 5.17
CA LYS A 198 9.02 -13.97 4.75
C LYS A 198 9.28 -15.20 5.63
N SER A 199 9.00 -15.12 6.93
CA SER A 199 9.33 -16.17 7.92
C SER A 199 8.64 -17.51 7.64
N ASP A 200 7.45 -17.50 7.05
CA ASP A 200 6.67 -18.68 6.70
C ASP A 200 6.35 -18.81 5.21
N ASN A 201 6.88 -17.89 4.39
CA ASN A 201 6.67 -17.86 2.95
C ASN A 201 5.17 -17.84 2.58
N LYS A 202 4.41 -16.89 3.16
CA LYS A 202 2.98 -16.73 2.93
C LYS A 202 2.64 -15.31 2.51
N LEU A 203 1.67 -15.19 1.60
CA LEU A 203 0.98 -13.94 1.35
C LEU A 203 -0.27 -13.89 2.22
N TYR A 204 -0.57 -12.72 2.76
CA TYR A 204 -1.78 -12.41 3.51
C TYR A 204 -2.53 -11.33 2.74
N TYR A 205 -3.75 -11.66 2.31
CA TYR A 205 -4.63 -10.74 1.61
C TYR A 205 -5.82 -10.42 2.50
N PHE A 206 -5.83 -9.20 3.05
CA PHE A 206 -6.92 -8.70 3.89
C PHE A 206 -7.99 -8.08 3.02
N TYR A 207 -9.25 -8.46 3.25
CA TYR A 207 -10.40 -8.04 2.47
C TYR A 207 -11.68 -8.15 3.28
N TYR A 208 -12.76 -7.56 2.81
CA TYR A 208 -14.09 -7.74 3.37
C TYR A 208 -15.15 -7.77 2.27
N TRP A 209 -16.29 -8.34 2.62
CA TRP A 209 -17.42 -8.45 1.73
C TRP A 209 -18.41 -7.29 1.94
N LYS A 210 -19.19 -7.00 0.91
CA LYS A 210 -20.15 -5.91 0.85
C LYS A 210 -21.43 -6.38 0.17
N GLU A 211 -22.54 -5.67 0.44
CA GLU A 211 -23.80 -5.93 -0.24
C GLU A 211 -23.73 -5.52 -1.72
N LYS A 212 -23.11 -4.37 -2.01
CA LYS A 212 -23.01 -3.78 -3.35
C LYS A 212 -21.60 -3.23 -3.62
N ALA A 213 -21.30 -3.05 -4.91
CA ALA A 213 -20.08 -2.37 -5.32
C ALA A 213 -20.14 -0.86 -5.02
N GLY A 214 -18.97 -0.23 -4.82
CA GLY A 214 -18.85 1.19 -4.53
C GLY A 214 -18.80 1.52 -3.05
N GLN A 215 -19.07 2.75 -2.69
CA GLN A 215 -19.15 3.16 -1.28
C GLN A 215 -20.37 2.55 -0.62
N THR A 216 -20.19 2.08 0.60
CA THR A 216 -21.21 1.45 1.43
C THR A 216 -21.15 2.06 2.83
N VAL A 217 -22.26 1.98 3.55
CA VAL A 217 -22.30 2.27 4.98
C VAL A 217 -22.03 1.00 5.78
N ALA A 218 -21.71 1.09 7.05
CA ALA A 218 -21.32 -0.05 7.87
C ALA A 218 -22.35 -1.20 7.84
N SER A 219 -23.64 -0.90 7.80
CA SER A 219 -24.71 -1.92 7.71
C SER A 219 -24.78 -2.65 6.35
N GLU A 220 -24.09 -2.17 5.32
CA GLU A 220 -24.01 -2.76 3.99
C GLU A 220 -22.67 -3.51 3.78
N GLN A 221 -21.92 -3.69 4.85
CA GLN A 221 -20.62 -4.38 4.87
C GLN A 221 -20.67 -5.53 5.87
N GLU A 222 -19.87 -6.55 5.62
CA GLU A 222 -19.62 -7.59 6.60
C GLU A 222 -18.94 -6.99 7.84
N PRO A 223 -19.43 -7.30 9.06
CA PRO A 223 -18.89 -6.69 10.27
C PRO A 223 -17.41 -7.00 10.52
N ASN A 224 -16.96 -8.17 10.09
CA ASN A 224 -15.60 -8.63 10.27
C ASN A 224 -14.92 -8.76 8.92
N PHE A 225 -13.69 -8.33 8.82
CA PHE A 225 -12.89 -8.56 7.63
C PHE A 225 -12.16 -9.90 7.69
N HIS A 226 -11.70 -10.35 6.54
CA HIS A 226 -11.01 -11.62 6.34
C HIS A 226 -9.52 -11.42 6.09
N ALA A 227 -8.75 -12.49 6.31
CA ALA A 227 -7.41 -12.63 5.78
C ALA A 227 -7.27 -13.97 5.04
N ALA A 228 -7.19 -13.93 3.72
CA ALA A 228 -6.83 -15.09 2.92
C ALA A 228 -5.33 -15.31 2.99
N ILE A 229 -4.92 -16.50 3.44
CA ILE A 229 -3.53 -16.93 3.51
C ILE A 229 -3.23 -17.70 2.24
N ILE A 230 -2.32 -17.16 1.43
CA ILE A 230 -2.08 -17.59 0.06
C ILE A 230 -0.66 -18.14 -0.06
N ASN A 231 -0.54 -19.25 -0.75
CA ASN A 231 0.75 -19.81 -1.13
C ASN A 231 1.34 -18.98 -2.30
N PRO A 232 2.49 -18.33 -2.15
CA PRO A 232 3.03 -17.45 -3.19
C PRO A 232 3.53 -18.19 -4.45
N SER A 233 3.74 -19.51 -4.37
CA SER A 233 4.17 -20.29 -5.53
C SER A 233 3.00 -20.72 -6.42
N THR A 234 1.86 -21.05 -5.80
CA THR A 234 0.67 -21.57 -6.50
C THR A 234 -0.47 -20.57 -6.61
N MET A 235 -0.38 -19.45 -5.89
CA MET A 235 -1.42 -18.43 -5.72
C MET A 235 -2.77 -18.99 -5.24
N LYS A 236 -2.74 -20.12 -4.53
CA LYS A 236 -3.93 -20.74 -3.93
C LYS A 236 -4.09 -20.31 -2.48
N VAL A 237 -5.33 -20.06 -2.10
CA VAL A 237 -5.71 -19.87 -0.70
C VAL A 237 -5.55 -21.20 0.03
N GLU A 238 -4.73 -21.21 1.08
CA GLU A 238 -4.56 -22.38 1.96
C GLU A 238 -5.48 -22.29 3.16
N LYS A 239 -5.83 -21.08 3.58
CA LYS A 239 -6.70 -20.81 4.70
C LYS A 239 -7.33 -19.42 4.55
N ASP A 240 -8.55 -19.29 5.04
CA ASP A 240 -9.22 -18.00 5.21
C ASP A 240 -9.60 -17.86 6.68
N ILE A 241 -9.24 -16.73 7.28
CA ILE A 241 -9.49 -16.43 8.68
C ILE A 241 -10.26 -15.11 8.81
N ILE A 242 -11.06 -15.02 9.85
CA ILE A 242 -11.94 -13.88 10.09
C ILE A 242 -11.37 -13.07 11.26
N SER A 243 -11.42 -11.75 11.15
CA SER A 243 -11.04 -10.83 12.23
C SER A 243 -11.79 -11.17 13.53
N PRO A 244 -11.11 -11.21 14.69
CA PRO A 244 -11.75 -11.48 15.96
C PRO A 244 -12.59 -10.30 16.49
N VAL A 245 -12.50 -9.15 15.81
CA VAL A 245 -13.23 -7.92 16.15
C VAL A 245 -13.97 -7.41 14.94
N GLU A 246 -15.12 -6.80 15.15
CA GLU A 246 -15.81 -6.05 14.13
C GLU A 246 -15.00 -4.80 13.76
N GLY A 247 -15.00 -4.43 12.51
CA GLY A 247 -14.31 -3.24 12.04
C GLY A 247 -13.79 -3.34 10.61
N GLU A 248 -13.12 -2.30 10.18
CA GLU A 248 -12.52 -2.16 8.87
C GLU A 248 -11.00 -2.12 8.96
N MET A 249 -10.34 -2.59 7.91
CA MET A 249 -8.91 -2.39 7.74
C MET A 249 -8.65 -0.91 7.48
N ALA A 250 -7.67 -0.33 8.16
CA ALA A 250 -7.29 1.05 7.95
C ALA A 250 -6.86 1.27 6.49
N GLY A 251 -7.38 2.32 5.86
CA GLY A 251 -6.96 2.74 4.53
C GLY A 251 -7.45 1.89 3.37
N SER A 252 -8.50 1.09 3.53
CA SER A 252 -9.01 0.15 2.51
C SER A 252 -9.46 0.76 1.17
N ALA A 253 -9.32 2.06 0.97
CA ALA A 253 -9.84 2.76 -0.21
C ALA A 253 -8.79 3.16 -1.27
N TYR A 254 -7.49 3.16 -0.98
CA TYR A 254 -6.52 3.88 -1.81
C TYR A 254 -5.14 3.21 -1.92
N GLY A 255 -5.01 2.19 -2.74
CA GLY A 255 -3.75 1.74 -3.32
C GLY A 255 -2.55 1.65 -2.36
N GLU A 256 -1.45 2.27 -2.72
CA GLU A 256 -0.17 2.21 -2.00
C GLU A 256 -0.25 2.70 -0.54
N LEU A 257 -1.08 3.69 -0.26
CA LEU A 257 -1.25 4.23 1.10
C LEU A 257 -1.74 3.19 2.11
N MET A 258 -2.31 2.08 1.64
CA MET A 258 -2.81 1.01 2.50
C MET A 258 -1.72 0.04 2.92
N GLN A 259 -0.60 -0.01 2.22
CA GLN A 259 0.51 -0.91 2.56
C GLN A 259 1.13 -0.54 3.91
N ASP A 260 1.09 0.73 4.29
CA ASP A 260 1.60 1.24 5.56
C ASP A 260 0.74 0.81 6.78
N CYS A 261 -0.40 0.16 6.53
CA CYS A 261 -1.26 -0.39 7.58
C CYS A 261 -0.76 -1.72 8.15
N VAL A 262 0.29 -2.30 7.57
CA VAL A 262 0.89 -3.56 8.00
C VAL A 262 2.34 -3.34 8.43
N ALA A 263 2.69 -3.92 9.56
CA ALA A 263 4.06 -3.94 10.06
C ALA A 263 4.47 -5.33 10.52
N TYR A 264 5.77 -5.56 10.58
CA TYR A 264 6.38 -6.76 11.13
C TYR A 264 7.36 -6.39 12.23
N ASP A 265 7.40 -7.16 13.30
CA ASP A 265 8.49 -7.06 14.28
C ASP A 265 9.65 -8.02 13.91
N GLU A 266 10.73 -7.93 14.67
CA GLU A 266 11.93 -8.77 14.48
C GLU A 266 11.64 -10.27 14.63
N ALA A 267 10.64 -10.64 15.43
CA ALA A 267 10.21 -12.03 15.59
C ALA A 267 9.39 -12.55 14.40
N GLY A 268 8.97 -11.66 13.48
CA GLY A 268 8.13 -11.98 12.33
C GLY A 268 6.64 -12.02 12.65
N ASN A 269 6.22 -11.44 13.79
CA ASN A 269 4.80 -11.20 14.02
C ASN A 269 4.28 -10.16 13.04
N LEU A 270 3.10 -10.41 12.48
CA LEU A 270 2.41 -9.49 11.60
C LEU A 270 1.43 -8.65 12.43
N TYR A 271 1.46 -7.35 12.21
CA TYR A 271 0.53 -6.39 12.82
C TYR A 271 -0.26 -5.69 11.71
N LEU A 272 -1.56 -5.58 11.90
CA LEU A 272 -2.48 -4.89 10.99
C LEU A 272 -3.21 -3.79 11.74
N ALA A 273 -3.12 -2.56 11.24
CA ALA A 273 -3.96 -1.46 11.71
C ALA A 273 -5.38 -1.60 11.16
N CYS A 274 -6.35 -1.44 12.02
CA CYS A 274 -7.77 -1.41 11.69
C CYS A 274 -8.50 -0.39 12.56
N PHE A 275 -9.74 -0.12 12.24
CA PHE A 275 -10.60 0.75 13.05
C PHE A 275 -12.01 0.20 13.13
N HIS A 276 -12.71 0.58 14.17
CA HIS A 276 -14.10 0.26 14.42
C HIS A 276 -14.85 1.53 14.78
N GLU A 277 -15.99 1.75 14.15
CA GLU A 277 -16.89 2.83 14.51
C GLU A 277 -17.96 2.28 15.45
N GLU A 278 -17.97 2.77 16.70
CA GLU A 278 -19.01 2.42 17.66
C GLU A 278 -20.36 3.05 17.27
N ALA A 279 -21.45 2.49 17.78
CA ALA A 279 -22.80 3.03 17.58
C ALA A 279 -22.96 4.51 18.04
N SER A 280 -22.05 4.99 18.86
CA SER A 280 -21.92 6.39 19.28
C SER A 280 -21.32 7.31 18.22
N GLY A 281 -20.80 6.76 17.11
CA GLY A 281 -20.01 7.47 16.09
C GLY A 281 -18.56 7.71 16.51
N LEU A 282 -18.09 7.08 17.58
CA LEU A 282 -16.69 7.15 17.99
C LEU A 282 -15.87 6.11 17.24
N GLU A 283 -14.88 6.58 16.48
CA GLU A 283 -13.90 5.72 15.82
C GLU A 283 -12.81 5.29 16.80
N LYS A 284 -12.54 3.99 16.85
CA LYS A 284 -11.44 3.39 17.61
C LYS A 284 -10.42 2.77 16.67
N GLY A 285 -9.20 3.28 16.68
CA GLY A 285 -8.07 2.63 16.04
C GLY A 285 -7.61 1.42 16.85
N MET A 286 -7.32 0.32 16.17
CA MET A 286 -6.85 -0.92 16.77
C MET A 286 -5.67 -1.47 16.00
N LEU A 287 -4.83 -2.23 16.68
CA LEU A 287 -3.77 -3.02 16.08
C LEU A 287 -4.02 -4.49 16.40
N LEU A 288 -4.22 -5.30 15.37
CA LEU A 288 -4.35 -6.75 15.48
C LEU A 288 -3.03 -7.43 15.16
N ARG A 289 -2.84 -8.65 15.68
CA ARG A 289 -1.62 -9.43 15.49
C ARG A 289 -1.91 -10.82 14.97
N ILE A 290 -1.03 -11.31 14.08
CA ILE A 290 -0.87 -12.73 13.76
C ILE A 290 0.57 -13.09 14.16
N LYS A 291 0.74 -14.00 15.13
CA LYS A 291 2.08 -14.39 15.62
C LYS A 291 2.92 -15.07 14.53
N ALA A 292 4.21 -14.95 14.67
CA ALA A 292 5.17 -15.67 13.82
C ALA A 292 4.91 -17.18 13.88
N GLY A 293 4.85 -17.82 12.72
CA GLY A 293 4.55 -19.26 12.61
C GLY A 293 3.08 -19.65 12.79
N GLU A 294 2.21 -18.71 13.19
CA GLU A 294 0.77 -18.94 13.31
C GLU A 294 0.02 -18.38 12.11
N THR A 295 -1.16 -18.93 11.86
CA THR A 295 -2.07 -18.53 10.76
C THR A 295 -3.46 -18.20 11.29
N GLU A 296 -3.55 -17.70 12.52
CA GLU A 296 -4.76 -17.20 13.17
C GLU A 296 -4.50 -15.86 13.80
N PHE A 297 -5.51 -15.02 13.88
CA PHE A 297 -5.42 -13.81 14.69
C PHE A 297 -5.20 -14.17 16.17
N ASP A 298 -4.29 -13.46 16.80
CA ASP A 298 -4.03 -13.61 18.22
C ASP A 298 -5.11 -12.91 19.03
N THR A 299 -6.09 -13.66 19.49
CA THR A 299 -7.21 -13.14 20.29
C THR A 299 -6.82 -12.62 21.67
N SER A 300 -5.60 -12.92 22.14
CA SER A 300 -5.06 -12.37 23.39
C SER A 300 -4.42 -10.99 23.20
N TYR A 301 -4.26 -10.54 21.96
CA TYR A 301 -3.66 -9.25 21.60
C TYR A 301 -4.74 -8.34 20.97
N ASN A 302 -5.04 -7.28 21.64
CA ASN A 302 -5.91 -6.22 21.13
C ASN A 302 -5.39 -4.89 21.68
N CYS A 303 -4.59 -4.22 20.86
CA CYS A 303 -4.00 -2.94 21.22
C CYS A 303 -4.88 -1.81 20.69
N LEU A 304 -5.53 -1.08 21.58
CA LEU A 304 -6.26 0.13 21.21
C LEU A 304 -5.26 1.26 20.93
N LEU A 305 -5.38 1.85 19.76
CA LEU A 305 -4.67 3.06 19.40
C LEU A 305 -5.53 4.24 19.81
N TYR A 306 -5.17 4.88 20.94
CA TYR A 306 -5.87 6.08 21.37
C TYR A 306 -5.54 7.23 20.43
N THR A 307 -6.57 7.84 19.84
CA THR A 307 -6.43 9.20 19.37
C THR A 307 -6.44 10.08 20.60
N SER A 308 -5.33 10.72 20.91
CA SER A 308 -5.30 11.74 21.96
C SER A 308 -6.31 12.84 21.62
N ASP A 309 -7.22 13.12 22.54
CA ASP A 309 -8.12 14.27 22.50
C ASP A 309 -7.35 15.59 22.31
#